data_88546f61f08c732ff10fba3844384e4d
#
_entry.id   88546f61f08c732ff10fba3844384e4d
#
_cell.length_a   1.000
_cell.length_b   1.000
_cell.length_c   1.000
_cell.angle_alpha   90.00
_cell.angle_beta   90.00
_cell.angle_gamma   90.00
#
_symmetry.space_group_name_H-M   'P 1'
#
loop_
_entity.id
_entity.type
_entity.pdbx_description
1 polymer ?
#
loop_
_entity_poly.entity_id
_entity_poly.type
_entity_poly.pdbx_seq_one_letter_code
_entity_poly.pdbx_strand_id
1 'polypeptide(L)'
;AWSVHQFENEYNPIHNHSNCKISAVMSLKFPEKIDPPVKEHLEGLDGALIFSGMGDADKWCTAPVMKCDSSNVGWLHLFPSSLQHSVYPFRGKGERRSLSFNADIISQKQLDSIVEQEKLKYENEKLGI
;
A
#
# COMPACT_ATOMS: atom_id res chain seq x y z
N ALA A 1 -2.31 10.01 4.12
CA ALA A 1 -3.07 8.87 3.58
C ALA A 1 -3.76 9.27 2.28
N TRP A 2 -3.93 8.32 1.37
CA TRP A 2 -4.63 8.53 0.09
C TRP A 2 -5.37 7.25 -0.33
N SER A 3 -6.41 7.38 -1.14
CA SER A 3 -7.10 6.25 -1.76
C SER A 3 -6.57 5.98 -3.17
N VAL A 4 -6.46 4.71 -3.50
CA VAL A 4 -6.12 4.24 -4.85
C VAL A 4 -7.32 3.50 -5.41
N HIS A 5 -7.79 3.94 -6.57
CA HIS A 5 -8.88 3.35 -7.31
C HIS A 5 -8.30 2.74 -8.58
N GLN A 6 -8.65 1.50 -8.86
CA GLN A 6 -8.14 0.74 -10.01
C GLN A 6 -9.29 0.03 -10.67
N PHE A 7 -9.40 0.20 -11.97
CA PHE A 7 -10.39 -0.44 -12.81
C PHE A 7 -9.73 -1.49 -13.72
N GLU A 8 -10.53 -2.14 -14.55
CA GLU A 8 -10.07 -3.18 -15.47
C GLU A 8 -8.86 -2.72 -16.30
N ASN A 9 -7.85 -3.58 -16.40
CA ASN A 9 -6.57 -3.36 -17.10
C ASN A 9 -5.68 -2.23 -16.55
N GLU A 10 -6.10 -1.52 -15.51
CA GLU A 10 -5.23 -0.58 -14.81
C GLU A 10 -4.29 -1.34 -13.86
N TYR A 11 -3.12 -0.77 -13.61
CA TYR A 11 -2.12 -1.33 -12.71
C TYR A 11 -1.38 -0.23 -11.96
N ASN A 12 -0.76 -0.58 -10.86
CA ASN A 12 0.16 0.31 -10.17
C ASN A 12 1.58 -0.20 -10.41
N PRO A 13 2.44 0.56 -11.13
CA PRO A 13 3.80 0.15 -11.45
C PRO A 13 4.62 -0.18 -10.22
N ILE A 14 5.72 -0.93 -10.44
CA ILE A 14 6.67 -1.21 -9.36
C ILE A 14 7.28 0.09 -8.83
N HIS A 15 7.20 0.30 -7.52
CA HIS A 15 7.70 1.48 -6.84
C HIS A 15 8.00 1.18 -5.37
N ASN A 16 8.62 2.13 -4.71
CA ASN A 16 8.80 2.19 -3.26
C ASN A 16 8.51 3.62 -2.77
N HIS A 17 8.54 3.85 -1.47
CA HIS A 17 8.29 5.17 -0.89
C HIS A 17 9.55 5.72 -0.24
N SER A 18 9.74 7.04 -0.36
CA SER A 18 10.82 7.80 0.28
C SER A 18 10.26 8.66 1.42
N ASN A 19 11.16 9.16 2.26
CA ASN A 19 10.83 10.04 3.39
C ASN A 19 9.85 9.45 4.42
N CYS A 20 9.88 8.12 4.58
CA CYS A 20 9.12 7.39 5.59
C CYS A 20 9.80 6.04 5.88
N LYS A 21 9.47 5.41 6.99
CA LYS A 21 10.02 4.10 7.36
C LYS A 21 9.07 2.95 7.07
N ILE A 22 7.78 3.21 7.16
CA ILE A 22 6.71 2.22 6.97
C ILE A 22 5.76 2.73 5.90
N SER A 23 5.36 1.82 5.04
CA SER A 23 4.23 1.98 4.13
C SER A 23 3.13 0.99 4.49
N ALA A 24 1.91 1.38 4.21
CA ALA A 24 0.73 0.59 4.52
C ALA A 24 -0.27 0.62 3.38
N VAL A 25 -0.93 -0.52 3.16
CA VAL A 25 -2.04 -0.66 2.21
C VAL A 25 -3.17 -1.44 2.88
N MET A 26 -4.35 -0.84 2.97
CA MET A 26 -5.57 -1.48 3.43
C MET A 26 -6.50 -1.75 2.25
N SER A 27 -6.96 -2.97 2.11
CA SER A 27 -7.96 -3.34 1.09
C SER A 27 -9.34 -2.85 1.50
N LEU A 28 -9.98 -2.03 0.68
CA LEU A 28 -11.32 -1.48 0.94
C LEU A 28 -12.41 -2.10 0.08
N LYS A 29 -12.06 -2.47 -1.15
CA LYS A 29 -12.99 -3.04 -2.11
C LYS A 29 -12.23 -3.89 -3.12
N PHE A 30 -12.85 -4.97 -3.56
CA PHE A 30 -12.38 -5.78 -4.68
C PHE A 30 -13.39 -5.77 -5.82
N PRO A 31 -12.97 -6.06 -7.06
CA PRO A 31 -13.86 -6.18 -8.19
C PRO A 31 -14.99 -7.18 -7.94
N GLU A 32 -16.16 -6.90 -8.46
CA GLU A 32 -17.33 -7.79 -8.34
C GLU A 32 -17.09 -9.15 -9.02
N LYS A 33 -16.29 -9.14 -10.08
CA LYS A 33 -15.91 -10.31 -10.85
C LYS A 33 -14.52 -10.11 -11.43
N ILE A 34 -13.67 -11.10 -11.24
CA ILE A 34 -12.39 -11.23 -11.93
C ILE A 34 -12.54 -12.38 -12.93
N ASP A 35 -12.21 -12.13 -14.19
CA ASP A 35 -12.25 -13.14 -15.23
C ASP A 35 -11.12 -14.16 -15.06
N PRO A 36 -11.31 -15.43 -15.44
CA PRO A 36 -10.27 -16.44 -15.34
C PRO A 36 -8.99 -16.02 -16.05
N PRO A 37 -7.81 -16.37 -15.53
CA PRO A 37 -6.54 -16.05 -16.16
C PRO A 37 -6.44 -16.70 -17.55
N VAL A 38 -5.77 -16.02 -18.49
CA VAL A 38 -5.50 -16.56 -19.83
C VAL A 38 -4.58 -17.78 -19.76
N LYS A 39 -3.72 -17.82 -18.74
CA LYS A 39 -2.78 -18.91 -18.51
C LYS A 39 -2.86 -19.34 -17.05
N GLU A 40 -2.90 -20.64 -16.82
CA GLU A 40 -3.06 -21.25 -15.51
C GLU A 40 -2.01 -20.77 -14.48
N HIS A 41 -0.75 -20.57 -14.90
CA HIS A 41 0.31 -20.10 -14.00
C HIS A 41 0.14 -18.62 -13.55
N LEU A 42 -0.83 -17.89 -14.09
CA LEU A 42 -1.19 -16.53 -13.68
C LEU A 42 -2.36 -16.51 -12.70
N GLU A 43 -2.84 -17.67 -12.28
CA GLU A 43 -3.95 -17.76 -11.35
C GLU A 43 -3.65 -17.03 -10.02
N GLY A 44 -4.58 -16.18 -9.63
CA GLY A 44 -4.47 -15.38 -8.39
C GLY A 44 -3.56 -14.16 -8.47
N LEU A 45 -3.05 -13.81 -9.65
CA LEU A 45 -2.25 -12.59 -9.84
C LEU A 45 -3.10 -11.39 -10.25
N ASP A 46 -4.28 -11.60 -10.83
CA ASP A 46 -5.16 -10.50 -11.25
C ASP A 46 -5.53 -9.60 -10.05
N GLY A 47 -5.19 -8.32 -10.13
CA GLY A 47 -5.40 -7.33 -9.07
C GLY A 47 -4.55 -7.51 -7.81
N ALA A 48 -3.61 -8.46 -7.81
CA ALA A 48 -2.80 -8.77 -6.64
C ALA A 48 -1.79 -7.67 -6.31
N LEU A 49 -1.58 -7.43 -5.01
CA LEU A 49 -0.44 -6.67 -4.50
C LEU A 49 0.76 -7.61 -4.38
N ILE A 50 1.86 -7.25 -5.03
CA ILE A 50 3.07 -8.06 -5.13
C ILE A 50 4.25 -7.29 -4.56
N PHE A 51 5.06 -7.97 -3.75
CA PHE A 51 6.30 -7.43 -3.20
C PHE A 51 7.49 -8.04 -3.94
N SER A 52 8.47 -7.20 -4.29
CA SER A 52 9.68 -7.60 -4.99
C SER A 52 10.92 -7.41 -4.11
N GLY A 53 11.92 -8.28 -4.26
CA GLY A 53 13.19 -8.14 -3.54
C GLY A 53 13.23 -8.77 -2.15
N MET A 54 12.24 -9.59 -1.79
CA MET A 54 12.22 -10.38 -0.54
C MET A 54 12.65 -11.83 -0.76
N GLY A 55 13.75 -12.07 -1.43
CA GLY A 55 14.24 -13.44 -1.67
C GLY A 55 15.70 -13.62 -1.30
N ASP A 56 16.06 -14.83 -0.90
CA ASP A 56 17.47 -15.26 -0.91
C ASP A 56 18.01 -15.13 -2.32
N ALA A 57 19.21 -14.60 -2.47
CA ALA A 57 19.84 -14.33 -3.76
C ALA A 57 19.95 -15.58 -4.66
N ASP A 58 19.81 -16.76 -4.08
CA ASP A 58 19.95 -18.05 -4.76
C ASP A 58 18.61 -18.68 -5.19
N LYS A 59 17.48 -18.06 -4.86
CA LYS A 59 16.15 -18.55 -5.25
C LYS A 59 15.50 -17.53 -6.15
N TRP A 60 15.02 -17.97 -7.29
CA TRP A 60 14.12 -17.18 -8.14
C TRP A 60 13.02 -16.59 -7.25
N CYS A 61 12.97 -15.27 -7.18
CA CYS A 61 12.12 -14.54 -6.27
C CYS A 61 10.65 -14.95 -6.43
N THR A 62 10.20 -15.82 -5.55
CA THR A 62 8.76 -15.94 -5.32
C THR A 62 8.35 -14.72 -4.48
N ALA A 63 7.96 -13.66 -5.16
CA ALA A 63 7.44 -12.49 -4.49
C ALA A 63 6.21 -12.87 -3.67
N PRO A 64 6.09 -12.44 -2.42
CA PRO A 64 4.84 -12.58 -1.68
C PRO A 64 3.70 -11.92 -2.46
N VAL A 65 2.64 -12.68 -2.69
CA VAL A 65 1.47 -12.26 -3.44
C VAL A 65 0.28 -12.14 -2.50
N MET A 66 -0.27 -10.93 -2.38
CA MET A 66 -1.50 -10.67 -1.67
C MET A 66 -2.65 -10.70 -2.67
N LYS A 67 -3.32 -11.84 -2.77
CA LYS A 67 -4.40 -12.06 -3.75
C LYS A 67 -5.52 -11.04 -3.60
N CYS A 68 -6.11 -10.69 -4.73
CA CYS A 68 -7.31 -9.86 -4.80
C CYS A 68 -8.53 -10.72 -4.48
N ASP A 69 -8.87 -10.81 -3.21
CA ASP A 69 -9.96 -11.64 -2.69
C ASP A 69 -10.85 -10.84 -1.75
N SER A 70 -12.16 -10.92 -1.93
CA SER A 70 -13.14 -10.21 -1.12
C SER A 70 -13.06 -10.55 0.38
N SER A 71 -12.57 -11.73 0.75
CA SER A 71 -12.31 -12.12 2.14
C SER A 71 -11.21 -11.27 2.80
N ASN A 72 -10.38 -10.61 2.01
CA ASN A 72 -9.28 -9.75 2.47
C ASN A 72 -9.68 -8.27 2.61
N VAL A 73 -10.95 -7.92 2.43
CA VAL A 73 -11.43 -6.56 2.71
C VAL A 73 -11.22 -6.23 4.19
N GLY A 74 -10.63 -5.05 4.47
CA GLY A 74 -10.23 -4.63 5.81
C GLY A 74 -8.86 -5.10 6.26
N TRP A 75 -8.18 -5.97 5.49
CA TRP A 75 -6.81 -6.36 5.79
C TRP A 75 -5.85 -5.19 5.56
N LEU A 76 -4.98 -4.97 6.55
CA LEU A 76 -3.93 -3.97 6.52
C LEU A 76 -2.57 -4.66 6.37
N HIS A 77 -1.89 -4.36 5.28
CA HIS A 77 -0.51 -4.79 5.03
C HIS A 77 0.44 -3.67 5.44
N LEU A 78 1.34 -3.95 6.37
CA LEU A 78 2.41 -3.06 6.80
C LEU A 78 3.75 -3.62 6.32
N PHE A 79 4.57 -2.79 5.72
CA PHE A 79 5.87 -3.19 5.19
C PHE A 79 6.87 -2.03 5.21
N PRO A 80 8.19 -2.32 5.19
CA PRO A 80 9.20 -1.29 5.06
C PRO A 80 8.99 -0.45 3.80
N SER A 81 9.07 0.87 3.92
CA SER A 81 8.84 1.79 2.79
C SER A 81 9.79 1.58 1.62
N SER A 82 10.99 1.06 1.89
CA SER A 82 11.99 0.72 0.87
C SER A 82 11.65 -0.55 0.06
N LEU A 83 10.68 -1.35 0.52
CA LEU A 83 10.28 -2.57 -0.16
C LEU A 83 9.53 -2.23 -1.45
N GLN A 84 10.08 -2.70 -2.57
CA GLN A 84 9.44 -2.52 -3.86
C GLN A 84 8.16 -3.33 -3.94
N HIS A 85 7.12 -2.72 -4.48
CA HIS A 85 5.82 -3.36 -4.64
C HIS A 85 5.11 -2.82 -5.89
N SER A 86 4.16 -3.60 -6.35
CA SER A 86 3.31 -3.27 -7.50
C SER A 86 1.92 -3.85 -7.30
N VAL A 87 0.95 -3.36 -8.04
CA VAL A 87 -0.37 -3.98 -8.13
C VAL A 87 -0.62 -4.38 -9.57
N TYR A 88 -0.90 -5.66 -9.78
CA TYR A 88 -1.18 -6.17 -11.10
C TYR A 88 -2.54 -5.70 -11.63
N PRO A 89 -2.68 -5.58 -12.94
CA PRO A 89 -3.98 -5.35 -13.54
C PRO A 89 -4.89 -6.55 -13.28
N PHE A 90 -6.18 -6.32 -13.33
CA PHE A 90 -7.18 -7.39 -13.38
C PHE A 90 -8.05 -7.24 -14.62
N ARG A 91 -8.66 -8.32 -15.04
CA ARG A 91 -9.69 -8.36 -16.08
C ARG A 91 -11.01 -8.71 -15.43
N GLY A 92 -12.03 -7.99 -15.78
CA GLY A 92 -13.36 -8.21 -15.23
C GLY A 92 -14.05 -6.91 -14.86
N LYS A 93 -15.17 -7.04 -14.19
CA LYS A 93 -16.05 -5.91 -13.86
C LYS A 93 -15.88 -5.47 -12.42
N GLY A 94 -15.84 -4.16 -12.24
CA GLY A 94 -15.87 -3.53 -10.93
C GLY A 94 -14.61 -2.73 -10.64
N GLU A 95 -14.41 -2.44 -9.38
CA GLU A 95 -13.35 -1.57 -8.87
C GLU A 95 -12.57 -2.27 -7.77
N ARG A 96 -11.24 -2.21 -7.84
CA ARG A 96 -10.35 -2.45 -6.71
C ARG A 96 -10.07 -1.10 -6.03
N ARG A 97 -10.28 -1.03 -4.72
CA ARG A 97 -9.97 0.18 -3.95
C ARG A 97 -9.12 -0.15 -2.74
N SER A 98 -8.12 0.66 -2.50
CA SER A 98 -7.30 0.58 -1.29
C SER A 98 -7.10 1.96 -0.67
N LEU A 99 -6.85 1.97 0.64
CA LEU A 99 -6.33 3.10 1.38
C LEU A 99 -4.84 2.86 1.62
N SER A 100 -4.02 3.84 1.26
CA SER A 100 -2.58 3.79 1.49
C SER A 100 -2.14 4.93 2.40
N PHE A 101 -1.12 4.67 3.21
CA PHE A 101 -0.47 5.72 4.00
C PHE A 101 1.00 5.37 4.27
N ASN A 102 1.76 6.39 4.56
CA ASN A 102 3.13 6.27 5.05
C ASN A 102 3.21 6.72 6.50
N ALA A 103 4.13 6.14 7.24
CA ALA A 103 4.36 6.44 8.66
C ALA A 103 5.85 6.40 9.00
N ASP A 104 6.20 7.12 10.05
CA ASP A 104 7.50 7.04 10.69
C ASP A 104 7.39 6.42 12.07
N ILE A 105 8.46 5.75 12.49
CA ILE A 105 8.65 5.31 13.87
C ILE A 105 9.50 6.36 14.56
N ILE A 106 8.91 7.04 15.53
CA ILE A 106 9.58 8.07 16.32
C ILE A 106 9.59 7.69 17.79
N SER A 107 10.60 8.15 18.52
CA SER A 107 10.64 7.99 19.98
C SER A 107 9.62 8.91 20.67
N GLN A 108 9.22 8.58 21.90
CA GLN A 108 8.35 9.44 22.70
C GLN A 108 8.89 10.86 22.82
N LYS A 109 10.20 11.00 23.04
CA LYS A 109 10.87 12.31 23.10
C LYS A 109 10.69 13.15 21.82
N GLN A 110 10.78 12.51 20.65
CA GLN A 110 10.54 13.18 19.37
C GLN A 110 9.07 13.60 19.22
N LEU A 111 8.15 12.74 19.63
CA LEU A 111 6.73 13.05 19.62
C LEU A 111 6.41 14.25 20.52
N ASP A 112 6.92 14.26 21.74
CA ASP A 112 6.72 15.35 22.68
C ASP A 112 7.24 16.69 22.13
N SER A 113 8.41 16.67 21.47
CA SER A 113 8.97 17.85 20.81
C SER A 113 8.11 18.37 19.66
N ILE A 114 7.55 17.45 18.84
CA ILE A 114 6.65 17.83 17.73
C ILE A 114 5.36 18.45 18.27
N VAL A 115 4.78 17.85 19.29
CA VAL A 115 3.53 18.35 19.91
C VAL A 115 3.76 19.74 20.54
N GLU A 116 4.90 19.98 21.16
CA GLU A 116 5.24 21.29 21.73
C GLU A 116 5.41 22.35 20.64
N GLN A 117 6.09 22.03 19.55
CA GLN A 117 6.24 22.93 18.40
C GLN A 117 4.90 23.28 17.75
N GLU A 118 4.01 22.30 17.59
CA GLU A 118 2.66 22.54 17.03
C GLU A 118 1.81 23.43 17.95
N LYS A 119 1.90 23.25 19.25
CA LYS A 119 1.22 24.13 20.22
C LYS A 119 1.72 25.56 20.13
N LEU A 120 3.02 25.77 20.10
CA LEU A 120 3.64 27.09 19.93
C LEU A 120 3.21 27.75 18.62
N LYS A 121 3.18 27.00 17.53
CA LYS A 121 2.72 27.50 16.25
C LYS A 121 1.26 27.95 16.29
N TYR A 122 0.41 27.13 16.88
CA TYR A 122 -1.03 27.47 17.04
C TYR A 122 -1.23 28.72 17.90
N GLU A 123 -0.46 28.87 18.99
CA GLU A 123 -0.52 30.06 19.85
C GLU A 123 -0.06 31.32 19.11
N ASN A 124 1.01 31.25 18.34
CA ASN A 124 1.51 32.36 17.54
C ASN A 124 0.51 32.78 16.45
N GLU A 125 -0.07 31.83 15.74
CA GLU A 125 -1.13 32.09 14.74
C GLU A 125 -2.35 32.79 15.37
N LYS A 126 -2.71 32.42 16.61
CA LYS A 126 -3.82 33.03 17.35
C LYS A 126 -3.51 34.45 17.82
N LEU A 127 -2.24 34.74 18.05
CA LEU A 127 -1.75 36.08 18.46
C LEU A 127 -1.40 36.98 17.26
N GLY A 128 -1.42 36.45 16.04
CA GLY A 128 -1.13 37.21 14.81
C GLY A 128 0.35 37.55 14.62
N ILE A 129 1.25 36.76 15.21
CA ILE A 129 2.70 36.86 15.08
C ILE A 129 3.30 35.62 14.43
#